data_3fdb117b625ff6f8fc01930d7cce2c3e
#
_entry.id   3fdb117b625ff6f8fc01930d7cce2c3e
#
_cell.length_a   1.000
_cell.length_b   1.000
_cell.length_c   1.000
_cell.angle_alpha   90.00
_cell.angle_beta   90.00
_cell.angle_gamma   90.00
#
_symmetry.space_group_name_H-M   'P 1'
#
loop_
_entity.id
_entity.type
_entity.pdbx_description
1 polymer ?
#
loop_
_entity_poly.entity_id
_entity_poly.type
_entity_poly.pdbx_seq_one_letter_code
_entity_poly.pdbx_strand_id
1 'polypeptide(L)'
;MKGFLFILEGKGEEMKISADDIYKSVGDIRAVNPLIHNITNYVAMNNTANALLAIGASPVMAHAAEEVKEMTTLAQALVINIGTLSSAWVRAMGEAFHAALKKGLPVIIDPVGAGATAYRTRTVRELLDTGHPAMIRGNASEIMSLADGRLKTKGVDSRSQSDEALRAARSISENNQCVVVVSGAVDYVVEGQDVVKVANGHPLMTRVTGLGCTASALCGAFAAVEKDTLSAAVQAMALVGIAGEMAVEKSAGPGSLQMHFLDCLYNMSAVEIQERLRVEV
;
A
#
# COMPACT_ATOMS: atom_id res chain seq x y z
N MET A 1 -18.92 21.43 -8.72
CA MET A 1 -18.79 20.51 -7.58
C MET A 1 -19.68 19.30 -7.82
N LYS A 2 -19.15 18.19 -8.29
CA LYS A 2 -19.81 16.89 -8.26
C LYS A 2 -18.91 15.97 -7.43
N GLY A 3 -19.11 16.00 -6.10
CA GLY A 3 -18.55 14.96 -5.23
C GLY A 3 -19.36 13.69 -5.50
N PHE A 4 -18.70 12.60 -5.82
CA PHE A 4 -19.34 11.29 -5.87
C PHE A 4 -19.62 10.87 -4.43
N LEU A 5 -20.88 10.68 -4.11
CA LEU A 5 -21.39 10.22 -2.84
C LEU A 5 -21.54 8.69 -2.92
N PHE A 6 -20.87 7.94 -2.07
CA PHE A 6 -20.92 6.49 -2.03
C PHE A 6 -21.42 6.00 -0.67
N ILE A 7 -22.29 5.01 -0.66
CA ILE A 7 -22.84 4.39 0.56
C ILE A 7 -22.22 3.01 0.69
N LEU A 8 -21.53 2.74 1.81
CA LEU A 8 -21.09 1.41 2.19
C LEU A 8 -22.22 0.72 2.98
N GLU A 9 -22.66 -0.46 2.52
CA GLU A 9 -23.60 -1.28 3.25
C GLU A 9 -22.92 -1.87 4.49
N GLY A 10 -23.17 -1.32 5.66
CA GLY A 10 -22.70 -1.89 6.93
C GLY A 10 -22.32 -0.91 8.04
N LYS A 11 -21.77 0.26 7.73
CA LYS A 11 -21.36 1.26 8.77
C LYS A 11 -22.35 2.40 8.96
N GLY A 12 -23.41 2.52 8.16
CA GLY A 12 -24.43 3.58 8.27
C GLY A 12 -23.94 5.02 7.99
N GLU A 13 -22.66 5.18 7.63
CA GLU A 13 -22.04 6.44 7.22
C GLU A 13 -21.58 6.33 5.77
N GLU A 14 -21.89 7.37 4.99
CA GLU A 14 -21.46 7.46 3.59
C GLU A 14 -19.94 7.67 3.54
N MET A 15 -19.19 6.67 3.06
CA MET A 15 -17.77 6.88 2.75
C MET A 15 -17.66 7.81 1.55
N LYS A 16 -17.07 8.97 1.75
CA LYS A 16 -16.84 9.96 0.71
C LYS A 16 -15.34 10.23 0.60
N ILE A 17 -14.71 9.69 -0.45
CA ILE A 17 -13.33 10.04 -0.77
C ILE A 17 -13.38 11.04 -1.92
N SER A 18 -12.99 12.26 -1.64
CA SER A 18 -12.94 13.36 -2.60
C SER A 18 -11.48 13.71 -2.93
N ALA A 19 -11.30 14.47 -4.01
CA ALA A 19 -10.00 15.04 -4.33
C ALA A 19 -9.49 15.98 -3.23
N ASP A 20 -10.39 16.67 -2.54
CA ASP A 20 -10.06 17.57 -1.43
C ASP A 20 -9.52 16.78 -0.22
N ASP A 21 -10.06 15.58 0.07
CA ASP A 21 -9.57 14.71 1.14
C ASP A 21 -8.14 14.22 0.83
N ILE A 22 -7.88 13.77 -0.40
CA ILE A 22 -6.55 13.35 -0.84
C ILE A 22 -5.55 14.52 -0.74
N TYR A 23 -5.93 15.70 -1.24
CA TYR A 23 -5.07 16.88 -1.21
C TYR A 23 -4.80 17.35 0.22
N LYS A 24 -5.82 17.30 1.09
CA LYS A 24 -5.69 17.59 2.52
C LYS A 24 -4.69 16.63 3.17
N SER A 25 -4.81 15.31 2.95
CA SER A 25 -3.89 14.32 3.52
C SER A 25 -2.45 14.53 3.04
N VAL A 26 -2.23 14.90 1.76
CA VAL A 26 -0.90 15.31 1.28
C VAL A 26 -0.41 16.56 2.01
N GLY A 27 -1.27 17.54 2.26
CA GLY A 27 -0.98 18.72 3.07
C GLY A 27 -0.59 18.37 4.51
N ASP A 28 -1.34 17.46 5.14
CA ASP A 28 -1.07 16.97 6.50
C ASP A 28 0.27 16.21 6.57
N ILE A 29 0.59 15.35 5.57
CA ILE A 29 1.90 14.69 5.47
C ILE A 29 3.02 15.74 5.40
N ARG A 30 2.88 16.77 4.57
CA ARG A 30 3.88 17.85 4.44
C ARG A 30 4.04 18.68 5.70
N ALA A 31 2.95 18.90 6.44
CA ALA A 31 2.97 19.67 7.68
C ALA A 31 3.57 18.89 8.85
N VAL A 32 3.27 17.59 8.96
CA VAL A 32 3.71 16.72 10.07
C VAL A 32 5.09 16.12 9.82
N ASN A 33 5.47 15.90 8.55
CA ASN A 33 6.70 15.21 8.15
C ASN A 33 6.86 13.84 8.82
N PRO A 34 5.85 12.94 8.76
CA PRO A 34 5.86 11.71 9.54
C PRO A 34 7.06 10.83 9.18
N LEU A 35 7.71 10.27 10.20
CA LEU A 35 8.78 9.29 10.02
C LEU A 35 8.18 7.94 9.66
N ILE A 36 8.46 7.45 8.47
CA ILE A 36 8.01 6.15 7.98
C ILE A 36 9.15 5.16 8.02
N HIS A 37 9.05 4.20 8.95
CA HIS A 37 10.04 3.14 9.08
C HIS A 37 9.78 2.05 8.04
N ASN A 38 10.74 1.84 7.14
CA ASN A 38 10.62 0.86 6.05
C ASN A 38 11.67 -0.23 6.22
N ILE A 39 11.26 -1.44 6.57
CA ILE A 39 12.08 -2.63 6.40
C ILE A 39 11.72 -3.20 5.05
N THR A 40 12.40 -2.71 4.00
CA THR A 40 12.04 -2.98 2.61
C THR A 40 13.18 -3.68 1.85
N ASN A 41 12.96 -4.03 0.61
CA ASN A 41 13.92 -4.76 -0.21
C ASN A 41 14.98 -3.84 -0.85
N TYR A 42 16.15 -4.39 -1.12
CA TYR A 42 17.30 -3.66 -1.69
C TYR A 42 17.00 -3.00 -3.04
N VAL A 43 16.12 -3.60 -3.84
CA VAL A 43 15.79 -3.11 -5.18
C VAL A 43 14.96 -1.82 -5.12
N ALA A 44 14.11 -1.68 -4.09
CA ALA A 44 13.16 -0.57 -3.98
C ALA A 44 13.60 0.54 -3.03
N MET A 45 14.59 0.33 -2.16
CA MET A 45 14.97 1.27 -1.08
C MET A 45 15.10 2.70 -1.55
N ASN A 46 15.88 2.96 -2.60
CA ASN A 46 16.15 4.31 -3.08
C ASN A 46 14.88 4.97 -3.63
N ASN A 47 14.13 4.27 -4.48
CA ASN A 47 12.89 4.77 -5.07
C ASN A 47 11.84 5.08 -3.99
N THR A 48 11.71 4.19 -3.02
CA THR A 48 10.80 4.33 -1.88
C THR A 48 11.15 5.56 -1.03
N ALA A 49 12.44 5.72 -0.70
CA ALA A 49 12.90 6.88 0.06
C ALA A 49 12.61 8.19 -0.68
N ASN A 50 12.95 8.26 -1.96
CA ASN A 50 12.70 9.46 -2.77
C ASN A 50 11.21 9.79 -2.91
N ALA A 51 10.34 8.79 -3.06
CA ALA A 51 8.90 9.02 -3.15
C ALA A 51 8.32 9.54 -1.83
N LEU A 52 8.75 9.00 -0.69
CA LEU A 52 8.36 9.52 0.63
C LEU A 52 8.81 10.96 0.82
N LEU A 53 10.07 11.29 0.46
CA LEU A 53 10.57 12.66 0.50
C LEU A 53 9.78 13.58 -0.44
N ALA A 54 9.43 13.12 -1.63
CA ALA A 54 8.67 13.92 -2.60
C ALA A 54 7.30 14.33 -2.09
N ILE A 55 6.59 13.47 -1.33
CA ILE A 55 5.30 13.84 -0.73
C ILE A 55 5.43 14.59 0.61
N GLY A 56 6.65 14.73 1.16
CA GLY A 56 6.93 15.43 2.41
C GLY A 56 7.02 14.54 3.66
N ALA A 57 7.08 13.22 3.52
CA ALA A 57 7.34 12.29 4.62
C ALA A 57 8.86 12.09 4.81
N SER A 58 9.25 11.63 6.00
CA SER A 58 10.64 11.30 6.35
C SER A 58 10.85 9.78 6.29
N PRO A 59 11.66 9.23 5.37
CA PRO A 59 11.94 7.80 5.30
C PRO A 59 13.08 7.39 6.23
N VAL A 60 12.98 6.20 6.84
CA VAL A 60 14.09 5.50 7.47
C VAL A 60 14.06 4.02 7.12
N MET A 61 15.23 3.44 6.76
CA MET A 61 15.38 2.05 6.30
C MET A 61 16.21 1.20 7.28
N ALA A 62 16.01 1.43 8.59
CA ALA A 62 16.70 0.67 9.63
C ALA A 62 16.22 -0.78 9.68
N HIS A 63 17.14 -1.74 9.67
CA HIS A 63 16.82 -3.17 9.68
C HIS A 63 17.80 -3.99 10.53
N ALA A 64 18.75 -3.33 11.19
CA ALA A 64 19.65 -4.00 12.13
C ALA A 64 18.87 -4.37 13.41
N ALA A 65 19.08 -5.60 13.92
CA ALA A 65 18.40 -6.08 15.11
C ALA A 65 18.68 -5.21 16.35
N GLU A 66 19.83 -4.56 16.36
CA GLU A 66 20.33 -3.72 17.45
C GLU A 66 19.50 -2.41 17.60
N GLU A 67 18.94 -1.89 16.51
CA GLU A 67 18.24 -0.59 16.51
C GLU A 67 16.77 -0.65 16.10
N VAL A 68 16.33 -1.76 15.48
CA VAL A 68 15.03 -1.84 14.81
C VAL A 68 13.85 -1.52 15.73
N LYS A 69 13.88 -1.95 16.98
CA LYS A 69 12.82 -1.66 17.96
C LYS A 69 12.77 -0.18 18.34
N GLU A 70 13.94 0.40 18.61
CA GLU A 70 14.05 1.81 18.96
C GLU A 70 13.57 2.68 17.80
N MET A 71 14.06 2.40 16.58
CA MET A 71 13.65 3.12 15.39
C MET A 71 12.14 3.01 15.13
N THR A 72 11.56 1.82 15.33
CA THR A 72 10.10 1.66 15.19
C THR A 72 9.34 2.51 16.21
N THR A 73 9.85 2.66 17.44
CA THR A 73 9.17 3.50 18.44
C THR A 73 9.24 5.00 18.14
N LEU A 74 10.14 5.46 17.32
CA LEU A 74 10.23 6.85 16.86
C LEU A 74 9.29 7.12 15.68
N ALA A 75 8.96 6.10 14.89
CA ALA A 75 8.16 6.21 13.67
C ALA A 75 6.67 6.49 13.94
N GLN A 76 5.97 6.93 12.87
CA GLN A 76 4.51 7.10 12.83
C GLN A 76 3.82 6.00 12.02
N ALA A 77 4.57 5.24 11.20
CA ALA A 77 4.09 4.02 10.55
C ALA A 77 5.27 3.07 10.29
N LEU A 78 4.99 1.77 10.20
CA LEU A 78 5.94 0.73 9.82
C LEU A 78 5.50 0.08 8.51
N VAL A 79 6.44 -0.07 7.58
CA VAL A 79 6.24 -0.79 6.32
C VAL A 79 7.19 -1.99 6.29
N ILE A 80 6.64 -3.18 6.15
CA ILE A 80 7.37 -4.44 6.04
C ILE A 80 7.20 -5.00 4.64
N ASN A 81 8.30 -5.08 3.89
CA ASN A 81 8.31 -5.59 2.52
C ASN A 81 9.29 -6.76 2.41
N ILE A 82 8.79 -7.92 1.99
CA ILE A 82 9.54 -9.17 1.98
C ILE A 82 10.28 -9.47 0.66
N GLY A 83 10.57 -8.45 -0.15
CA GLY A 83 11.13 -8.65 -1.51
C GLY A 83 12.51 -9.29 -1.58
N THR A 84 13.40 -9.04 -0.60
CA THR A 84 14.74 -9.63 -0.53
C THR A 84 15.03 -10.16 0.88
N LEU A 85 14.46 -11.31 1.21
CA LEU A 85 14.56 -11.89 2.55
C LEU A 85 15.94 -12.45 2.89
N SER A 86 16.31 -12.28 4.14
CA SER A 86 17.32 -13.08 4.84
C SER A 86 16.80 -13.42 6.24
N SER A 87 17.38 -14.42 6.89
CA SER A 87 16.97 -14.81 8.24
C SER A 87 17.15 -13.68 9.27
N ALA A 88 18.17 -12.83 9.09
CA ALA A 88 18.39 -11.66 9.93
C ALA A 88 17.27 -10.62 9.75
N TRP A 89 16.89 -10.35 8.49
CA TRP A 89 15.81 -9.42 8.18
C TRP A 89 14.46 -9.90 8.68
N VAL A 90 14.14 -11.19 8.53
CA VAL A 90 12.90 -11.78 9.04
C VAL A 90 12.78 -11.61 10.55
N ARG A 91 13.87 -11.82 11.30
CA ARG A 91 13.89 -11.55 12.75
C ARG A 91 13.65 -10.07 13.06
N ALA A 92 14.36 -9.17 12.36
CA ALA A 92 14.18 -7.72 12.53
C ALA A 92 12.75 -7.27 12.19
N MET A 93 12.15 -7.82 11.13
CA MET A 93 10.74 -7.58 10.77
C MET A 93 9.79 -7.99 11.90
N GLY A 94 9.97 -9.17 12.49
CA GLY A 94 9.16 -9.65 13.63
C GLY A 94 9.31 -8.77 14.86
N GLU A 95 10.52 -8.34 15.18
CA GLU A 95 10.80 -7.44 16.31
C GLU A 95 10.21 -6.04 16.11
N ALA A 96 10.33 -5.49 14.89
CA ALA A 96 9.72 -4.21 14.53
C ALA A 96 8.20 -4.29 14.57
N PHE A 97 7.61 -5.36 14.02
CA PHE A 97 6.16 -5.58 14.02
C PHE A 97 5.60 -5.62 15.44
N HIS A 98 6.21 -6.41 16.31
CA HIS A 98 5.82 -6.45 17.73
C HIS A 98 5.92 -5.08 18.42
N ALA A 99 7.00 -4.33 18.17
CA ALA A 99 7.17 -2.99 18.73
C ALA A 99 6.12 -2.01 18.20
N ALA A 100 5.79 -2.08 16.90
CA ALA A 100 4.74 -1.26 16.28
C ALA A 100 3.35 -1.55 16.87
N LEU A 101 2.98 -2.82 17.00
CA LEU A 101 1.71 -3.22 17.60
C LEU A 101 1.58 -2.73 19.03
N LYS A 102 2.65 -2.86 19.83
CA LYS A 102 2.66 -2.37 21.23
C LYS A 102 2.45 -0.86 21.33
N LYS A 103 2.94 -0.10 20.33
CA LYS A 103 2.78 1.35 20.25
C LYS A 103 1.45 1.78 19.61
N GLY A 104 0.72 0.87 18.98
CA GLY A 104 -0.49 1.17 18.20
C GLY A 104 -0.18 1.88 16.87
N LEU A 105 0.99 1.62 16.28
CA LEU A 105 1.36 2.16 14.97
C LEU A 105 0.65 1.41 13.85
N PRO A 106 0.23 2.09 12.79
CA PRO A 106 -0.20 1.41 11.58
C PRO A 106 0.98 0.65 10.94
N VAL A 107 0.75 -0.62 10.62
CA VAL A 107 1.71 -1.47 9.94
C VAL A 107 1.17 -1.86 8.58
N ILE A 108 1.96 -1.65 7.53
CA ILE A 108 1.68 -2.06 6.17
C ILE A 108 2.57 -3.23 5.81
N ILE A 109 1.98 -4.37 5.41
CA ILE A 109 2.71 -5.55 4.92
C ILE A 109 2.61 -5.61 3.40
N ASP A 110 3.76 -5.69 2.74
CA ASP A 110 3.91 -5.91 1.30
C ASP A 110 4.50 -7.31 1.07
N PRO A 111 3.66 -8.30 0.72
CA PRO A 111 4.04 -9.71 0.63
C PRO A 111 4.73 -10.06 -0.69
N VAL A 112 5.70 -9.26 -1.14
CA VAL A 112 6.36 -9.39 -2.45
C VAL A 112 6.80 -10.83 -2.73
N GLY A 113 6.19 -11.43 -3.75
CA GLY A 113 6.51 -12.79 -4.19
C GLY A 113 6.02 -13.89 -3.26
N ALA A 114 5.06 -13.63 -2.36
CA ALA A 114 4.34 -14.67 -1.65
C ALA A 114 3.68 -15.61 -2.66
N GLY A 115 3.72 -16.91 -2.41
CA GLY A 115 3.32 -17.95 -3.37
C GLY A 115 4.45 -18.45 -4.26
N ALA A 116 5.47 -17.65 -4.55
CA ALA A 116 6.61 -18.09 -5.37
C ALA A 116 7.53 -19.06 -4.63
N THR A 117 7.70 -18.90 -3.31
CA THR A 117 8.47 -19.82 -2.46
C THR A 117 7.78 -20.04 -1.13
N ALA A 118 7.97 -21.23 -0.56
CA ALA A 118 7.45 -21.54 0.78
C ALA A 118 8.01 -20.60 1.85
N TYR A 119 9.26 -20.14 1.71
CA TYR A 119 9.89 -19.23 2.66
C TYR A 119 9.16 -17.88 2.72
N ARG A 120 8.86 -17.27 1.57
CA ARG A 120 8.12 -15.99 1.50
C ARG A 120 6.73 -16.10 2.10
N THR A 121 5.97 -17.09 1.66
CA THR A 121 4.60 -17.31 2.16
C THR A 121 4.56 -17.56 3.66
N ARG A 122 5.48 -18.40 4.16
CA ARG A 122 5.61 -18.69 5.60
C ARG A 122 5.96 -17.43 6.40
N THR A 123 6.90 -16.62 5.93
CA THR A 123 7.29 -15.37 6.63
C THR A 123 6.11 -14.44 6.83
N VAL A 124 5.27 -14.24 5.81
CA VAL A 124 4.07 -13.39 5.97
C VAL A 124 3.09 -14.02 6.94
N ARG A 125 2.84 -15.33 6.87
CA ARG A 125 1.93 -16.01 7.78
C ARG A 125 2.40 -15.92 9.23
N GLU A 126 3.68 -16.13 9.49
CA GLU A 126 4.28 -15.98 10.83
C GLU A 126 4.11 -14.55 11.38
N LEU A 127 4.21 -13.51 10.53
CA LEU A 127 3.89 -12.14 10.94
C LEU A 127 2.40 -11.99 11.29
N LEU A 128 1.49 -12.50 10.45
CA LEU A 128 0.04 -12.42 10.69
C LEU A 128 -0.40 -13.23 11.92
N ASP A 129 0.27 -14.33 12.23
CA ASP A 129 0.05 -15.11 13.46
C ASP A 129 0.47 -14.32 14.73
N THR A 130 1.36 -13.34 14.58
CA THR A 130 1.85 -12.50 15.69
C THR A 130 0.89 -11.35 16.02
N GLY A 131 0.11 -10.88 15.04
CA GLY A 131 -0.84 -9.79 15.25
C GLY A 131 -1.43 -9.25 13.95
N HIS A 132 -2.26 -8.21 14.06
CA HIS A 132 -3.02 -7.66 12.97
C HIS A 132 -2.33 -6.40 12.41
N PRO A 133 -1.87 -6.40 11.13
CA PRO A 133 -1.43 -5.18 10.47
C PRO A 133 -2.62 -4.25 10.20
N ALA A 134 -2.37 -2.97 9.99
CA ALA A 134 -3.40 -2.06 9.49
C ALA A 134 -3.77 -2.39 8.03
N MET A 135 -2.76 -2.76 7.22
CA MET A 135 -2.96 -2.99 5.79
C MET A 135 -2.04 -4.08 5.26
N ILE A 136 -2.56 -4.88 4.31
CA ILE A 136 -1.78 -5.78 3.45
C ILE A 136 -1.97 -5.30 2.02
N ARG A 137 -0.87 -5.02 1.28
CA ARG A 137 -0.94 -4.58 -0.10
C ARG A 137 -0.08 -5.48 -0.99
N GLY A 138 -0.71 -6.17 -1.94
CA GLY A 138 -0.04 -7.05 -2.89
C GLY A 138 -0.77 -7.13 -4.22
N ASN A 139 -0.20 -7.82 -5.21
CA ASN A 139 -0.92 -8.16 -6.42
C ASN A 139 -1.85 -9.36 -6.21
N ALA A 140 -2.73 -9.66 -7.19
CA ALA A 140 -3.72 -10.73 -7.08
C ALA A 140 -3.11 -12.09 -6.69
N SER A 141 -1.98 -12.47 -7.29
CA SER A 141 -1.34 -13.76 -7.01
C SER A 141 -0.72 -13.82 -5.60
N GLU A 142 -0.15 -12.73 -5.12
CA GLU A 142 0.38 -12.61 -3.76
C GLU A 142 -0.75 -12.72 -2.73
N ILE A 143 -1.83 -11.98 -2.91
CA ILE A 143 -3.01 -12.03 -2.01
C ILE A 143 -3.66 -13.41 -2.00
N MET A 144 -3.89 -14.01 -3.17
CA MET A 144 -4.45 -15.36 -3.24
C MET A 144 -3.58 -16.42 -2.55
N SER A 145 -2.24 -16.24 -2.57
CA SER A 145 -1.31 -17.19 -1.93
C SER A 145 -1.35 -17.14 -0.39
N LEU A 146 -1.82 -16.04 0.17
CA LEU A 146 -1.95 -15.86 1.62
C LEU A 146 -3.29 -16.40 2.15
N ALA A 147 -4.33 -16.44 1.32
CA ALA A 147 -5.60 -17.02 1.71
C ALA A 147 -5.44 -18.52 2.03
N ASP A 148 -6.23 -18.99 2.98
CA ASP A 148 -6.22 -20.41 3.36
C ASP A 148 -6.48 -21.30 2.15
N GLY A 149 -5.71 -22.38 2.02
CA GLY A 149 -5.77 -23.35 0.89
C GLY A 149 -7.11 -24.08 0.67
N ARG A 150 -8.18 -23.64 1.35
CA ARG A 150 -9.57 -24.07 1.15
C ARG A 150 -10.23 -23.38 -0.05
N LEU A 151 -9.68 -22.27 -0.54
CA LEU A 151 -10.12 -21.63 -1.77
C LEU A 151 -9.53 -22.41 -2.96
N LYS A 152 -10.22 -23.47 -3.39
CA LYS A 152 -9.84 -24.23 -4.59
C LYS A 152 -9.96 -23.32 -5.81
N THR A 153 -8.84 -23.00 -6.43
CA THR A 153 -8.77 -22.34 -7.74
C THR A 153 -9.40 -23.25 -8.81
N LYS A 154 -10.52 -22.83 -9.37
CA LYS A 154 -11.10 -23.44 -10.57
C LYS A 154 -10.97 -22.47 -11.74
N GLY A 155 -10.13 -22.83 -12.71
CA GLY A 155 -10.20 -22.33 -14.08
C GLY A 155 -9.63 -20.93 -14.35
N VAL A 156 -8.82 -20.83 -15.39
CA VAL A 156 -8.04 -19.65 -15.77
C VAL A 156 -8.80 -18.81 -16.79
N ASP A 157 -9.69 -17.94 -16.33
CA ASP A 157 -10.17 -16.79 -17.10
C ASP A 157 -9.85 -15.52 -16.32
N SER A 158 -9.48 -14.42 -16.98
CA SER A 158 -9.08 -13.17 -16.33
C SER A 158 -10.17 -12.60 -15.40
N ARG A 159 -11.44 -12.81 -15.70
CA ARG A 159 -12.57 -12.47 -14.82
C ARG A 159 -12.62 -13.35 -13.58
N SER A 160 -12.36 -14.65 -13.72
CA SER A 160 -12.31 -15.59 -12.60
C SER A 160 -11.15 -15.28 -11.66
N GLN A 161 -10.04 -14.79 -12.18
CA GLN A 161 -8.85 -14.42 -11.38
C GLN A 161 -9.08 -13.18 -10.49
N SER A 162 -9.77 -12.16 -11.01
CA SER A 162 -10.17 -10.99 -10.22
C SER A 162 -11.16 -11.34 -9.11
N ASP A 163 -12.16 -12.17 -9.42
CA ASP A 163 -13.17 -12.64 -8.44
C ASP A 163 -12.55 -13.53 -7.36
N GLU A 164 -11.58 -14.35 -7.71
CA GLU A 164 -10.82 -15.17 -6.76
C GLU A 164 -9.96 -14.31 -5.85
N ALA A 165 -9.29 -13.30 -6.41
CA ALA A 165 -8.49 -12.37 -5.63
C ALA A 165 -9.34 -11.54 -4.66
N LEU A 166 -10.54 -11.12 -5.06
CA LEU A 166 -11.48 -10.41 -4.18
C LEU A 166 -11.98 -11.31 -3.05
N ARG A 167 -12.33 -12.58 -3.33
CA ARG A 167 -12.70 -13.53 -2.27
C ARG A 167 -11.55 -13.77 -1.28
N ALA A 168 -10.33 -13.89 -1.79
CA ALA A 168 -9.13 -14.03 -0.96
C ALA A 168 -8.92 -12.78 -0.09
N ALA A 169 -9.05 -11.59 -0.69
CA ALA A 169 -8.89 -10.33 0.02
C ALA A 169 -9.91 -10.16 1.15
N ARG A 170 -11.20 -10.46 0.90
CA ARG A 170 -12.23 -10.43 1.95
C ARG A 170 -11.92 -11.39 3.09
N SER A 171 -11.57 -12.64 2.76
CA SER A 171 -11.20 -13.64 3.77
C SER A 171 -9.99 -13.18 4.62
N ILE A 172 -8.97 -12.61 3.99
CA ILE A 172 -7.79 -12.10 4.70
C ILE A 172 -8.16 -10.89 5.55
N SER A 173 -8.97 -9.97 5.02
CA SER A 173 -9.43 -8.78 5.72
C SER A 173 -10.20 -9.14 6.99
N GLU A 174 -11.17 -10.06 6.88
CA GLU A 174 -11.97 -10.51 8.01
C GLU A 174 -11.14 -11.25 9.07
N ASN A 175 -10.27 -12.17 8.63
CA ASN A 175 -9.46 -12.99 9.55
C ASN A 175 -8.39 -12.16 10.28
N ASN A 176 -7.86 -11.12 9.64
CA ASN A 176 -6.80 -10.30 10.21
C ASN A 176 -7.27 -8.90 10.63
N GLN A 177 -8.56 -8.59 10.49
CA GLN A 177 -9.12 -7.27 10.86
C GLN A 177 -8.31 -6.12 10.26
N CYS A 178 -7.98 -6.20 8.98
CA CYS A 178 -7.13 -5.26 8.27
C CYS A 178 -7.68 -4.89 6.90
N VAL A 179 -7.24 -3.79 6.34
CA VAL A 179 -7.50 -3.44 4.95
C VAL A 179 -6.60 -4.27 4.03
N VAL A 180 -7.15 -4.78 2.93
CA VAL A 180 -6.39 -5.50 1.91
C VAL A 180 -6.47 -4.76 0.59
N VAL A 181 -5.32 -4.39 0.04
CA VAL A 181 -5.20 -3.76 -1.28
C VAL A 181 -4.72 -4.80 -2.29
N VAL A 182 -5.57 -5.09 -3.27
CA VAL A 182 -5.23 -5.95 -4.42
C VAL A 182 -4.89 -5.05 -5.59
N SER A 183 -3.60 -4.93 -5.93
CA SER A 183 -3.17 -4.08 -7.03
C SER A 183 -3.23 -4.77 -8.38
N GLY A 184 -3.65 -4.01 -9.40
CA GLY A 184 -3.82 -4.50 -10.76
C GLY A 184 -4.00 -3.38 -11.79
N ALA A 185 -4.71 -3.66 -12.88
CA ALA A 185 -5.15 -2.63 -13.82
C ALA A 185 -6.24 -1.73 -13.21
N VAL A 186 -7.01 -2.27 -12.29
CA VAL A 186 -7.86 -1.59 -11.32
C VAL A 186 -7.43 -2.14 -9.96
N ASP A 187 -7.16 -1.25 -9.02
CA ASP A 187 -6.84 -1.65 -7.66
C ASP A 187 -8.14 -1.81 -6.86
N TYR A 188 -8.19 -2.85 -6.03
CA TYR A 188 -9.31 -3.10 -5.13
C TYR A 188 -8.85 -2.90 -3.70
N VAL A 189 -9.50 -2.03 -2.96
CA VAL A 189 -9.27 -1.81 -1.53
C VAL A 189 -10.45 -2.42 -0.77
N VAL A 190 -10.16 -3.38 0.10
CA VAL A 190 -11.15 -4.25 0.73
C VAL A 190 -11.04 -4.15 2.26
N GLU A 191 -12.17 -3.87 2.92
CA GLU A 191 -12.31 -3.98 4.38
C GLU A 191 -13.57 -4.80 4.70
N GLY A 192 -13.38 -6.02 5.19
CA GLY A 192 -14.50 -6.96 5.38
C GLY A 192 -15.22 -7.25 4.07
N GLN A 193 -16.49 -6.84 3.97
CA GLN A 193 -17.30 -6.98 2.75
C GLN A 193 -17.24 -5.75 1.84
N ASP A 194 -16.79 -4.62 2.36
CA ASP A 194 -16.69 -3.36 1.62
C ASP A 194 -15.55 -3.40 0.59
N VAL A 195 -15.80 -2.89 -0.61
CA VAL A 195 -14.84 -2.88 -1.71
C VAL A 195 -14.86 -1.53 -2.40
N VAL A 196 -13.71 -0.87 -2.44
CA VAL A 196 -13.50 0.36 -3.20
C VAL A 196 -12.56 0.07 -4.37
N LYS A 197 -12.91 0.52 -5.56
CA LYS A 197 -12.10 0.39 -6.77
C LYS A 197 -11.38 1.70 -7.04
N VAL A 198 -10.10 1.60 -7.36
CA VAL A 198 -9.27 2.73 -7.82
C VAL A 198 -8.79 2.40 -9.22
N ALA A 199 -9.29 3.12 -10.22
CA ALA A 199 -9.01 2.88 -11.63
C ALA A 199 -7.93 3.82 -12.19
N ASN A 200 -7.17 4.46 -11.31
CA ASN A 200 -6.04 5.29 -11.67
C ASN A 200 -4.78 4.46 -11.93
N GLY A 201 -3.97 4.91 -12.87
CA GLY A 201 -2.71 4.30 -13.23
C GLY A 201 -2.55 4.07 -14.73
N HIS A 202 -1.37 3.61 -15.14
CA HIS A 202 -1.05 3.38 -16.54
C HIS A 202 -0.17 2.13 -16.71
N PRO A 203 -0.37 1.31 -17.77
CA PRO A 203 0.40 0.07 -17.98
C PRO A 203 1.93 0.26 -18.01
N LEU A 204 2.42 1.41 -18.46
CA LEU A 204 3.86 1.70 -18.49
C LEU A 204 4.50 1.71 -17.10
N MET A 205 3.73 1.96 -16.03
CA MET A 205 4.22 1.92 -14.64
C MET A 205 4.80 0.54 -14.29
N THR A 206 4.29 -0.53 -14.87
CA THR A 206 4.80 -1.90 -14.66
C THR A 206 6.22 -2.12 -15.20
N ARG A 207 6.72 -1.19 -16.02
CA ARG A 207 8.08 -1.22 -16.58
C ARG A 207 9.13 -0.53 -15.70
N VAL A 208 8.69 0.07 -14.57
CA VAL A 208 9.57 0.69 -13.57
C VAL A 208 9.58 -0.20 -12.34
N THR A 209 10.75 -0.75 -12.01
CA THR A 209 10.87 -1.64 -10.84
C THR A 209 10.67 -0.86 -9.55
N GLY A 210 10.07 -1.51 -8.56
CA GLY A 210 9.90 -0.94 -7.21
C GLY A 210 8.70 0.00 -7.04
N LEU A 211 7.94 0.37 -8.10
CA LEU A 211 6.76 1.22 -7.94
C LEU A 211 5.68 0.59 -7.04
N GLY A 212 5.51 -0.74 -7.09
CA GLY A 212 4.63 -1.44 -6.14
C GLY A 212 5.10 -1.27 -4.69
N CYS A 213 6.37 -1.51 -4.42
CA CYS A 213 6.95 -1.32 -3.08
C CYS A 213 6.86 0.14 -2.62
N THR A 214 7.03 1.08 -3.55
CA THR A 214 6.83 2.52 -3.32
C THR A 214 5.38 2.82 -2.94
N ALA A 215 4.39 2.24 -3.62
CA ALA A 215 2.98 2.39 -3.27
C ALA A 215 2.69 1.91 -1.84
N SER A 216 3.27 0.78 -1.43
CA SER A 216 3.14 0.28 -0.04
C SER A 216 3.71 1.26 0.99
N ALA A 217 4.83 1.90 0.67
CA ALA A 217 5.43 2.92 1.54
C ALA A 217 4.56 4.20 1.61
N LEU A 218 3.99 4.62 0.49
CA LEU A 218 3.05 5.74 0.44
C LEU A 218 1.76 5.43 1.23
N CYS A 219 1.25 4.20 1.18
CA CYS A 219 0.17 3.75 2.08
C CYS A 219 0.55 3.97 3.56
N GLY A 220 1.81 3.70 3.93
CA GLY A 220 2.32 3.98 5.28
C GLY A 220 2.30 5.47 5.62
N ALA A 221 2.67 6.35 4.67
CA ALA A 221 2.63 7.79 4.89
C ALA A 221 1.20 8.33 5.08
N PHE A 222 0.25 7.84 4.29
CA PHE A 222 -1.16 8.21 4.45
C PHE A 222 -1.74 7.66 5.76
N ALA A 223 -1.47 6.41 6.13
CA ALA A 223 -1.90 5.81 7.39
C ALA A 223 -1.31 6.50 8.63
N ALA A 224 -0.21 7.24 8.49
CA ALA A 224 0.37 8.02 9.56
C ALA A 224 -0.42 9.31 9.90
N VAL A 225 -1.24 9.81 8.97
CA VAL A 225 -2.01 11.07 9.13
C VAL A 225 -3.52 10.85 9.04
N GLU A 226 -3.98 9.83 8.33
CA GLU A 226 -5.39 9.45 8.19
C GLU A 226 -5.73 8.30 9.13
N LYS A 227 -6.74 8.48 9.96
CA LYS A 227 -7.15 7.50 10.99
C LYS A 227 -7.95 6.34 10.41
N ASP A 228 -8.75 6.61 9.38
CA ASP A 228 -9.49 5.57 8.70
C ASP A 228 -8.58 4.86 7.69
N THR A 229 -8.26 3.60 7.99
CA THR A 229 -7.29 2.83 7.20
C THR A 229 -7.76 2.58 5.77
N LEU A 230 -9.06 2.39 5.56
CA LEU A 230 -9.63 2.22 4.22
C LEU A 230 -9.47 3.49 3.39
N SER A 231 -9.79 4.64 3.97
CA SER A 231 -9.56 5.96 3.34
C SER A 231 -8.08 6.19 3.03
N ALA A 232 -7.19 5.92 3.99
CA ALA A 232 -5.74 6.05 3.80
C ALA A 232 -5.24 5.23 2.60
N ALA A 233 -5.71 3.97 2.49
CA ALA A 233 -5.36 3.08 1.40
C ALA A 233 -5.85 3.59 0.03
N VAL A 234 -7.12 3.98 -0.05
CA VAL A 234 -7.72 4.50 -1.30
C VAL A 234 -7.03 5.78 -1.74
N GLN A 235 -6.80 6.71 -0.81
CA GLN A 235 -6.11 7.98 -1.09
C GLN A 235 -4.68 7.75 -1.60
N ALA A 236 -3.92 6.87 -0.96
CA ALA A 236 -2.57 6.53 -1.37
C ALA A 236 -2.53 5.90 -2.77
N MET A 237 -3.40 4.91 -3.04
CA MET A 237 -3.44 4.24 -4.33
C MET A 237 -3.89 5.17 -5.45
N ALA A 238 -4.88 6.04 -5.20
CA ALA A 238 -5.31 7.06 -6.15
C ALA A 238 -4.18 8.05 -6.46
N LEU A 239 -3.48 8.56 -5.45
CA LEU A 239 -2.36 9.47 -5.65
C LEU A 239 -1.24 8.84 -6.48
N VAL A 240 -0.87 7.57 -6.18
CA VAL A 240 0.14 6.82 -6.92
C VAL A 240 -0.27 6.65 -8.39
N GLY A 241 -1.53 6.29 -8.63
CA GLY A 241 -2.06 6.12 -9.98
C GLY A 241 -2.08 7.44 -10.77
N ILE A 242 -2.55 8.52 -10.16
CA ILE A 242 -2.59 9.86 -10.75
C ILE A 242 -1.18 10.36 -11.08
N ALA A 243 -0.23 10.24 -10.13
CA ALA A 243 1.15 10.61 -10.38
C ALA A 243 1.78 9.80 -11.53
N GLY A 244 1.44 8.51 -11.63
CA GLY A 244 1.86 7.64 -12.72
C GLY A 244 1.31 8.08 -14.08
N GLU A 245 0.03 8.43 -14.18
CA GLU A 245 -0.60 8.95 -15.40
C GLU A 245 0.06 10.26 -15.86
N MET A 246 0.21 11.22 -14.94
CA MET A 246 0.87 12.51 -15.22
C MET A 246 2.33 12.33 -15.66
N ALA A 247 3.03 11.38 -15.03
CA ALA A 247 4.41 11.07 -15.40
C ALA A 247 4.52 10.47 -16.81
N VAL A 248 3.58 9.60 -17.21
CA VAL A 248 3.55 9.01 -18.53
C VAL A 248 3.42 10.09 -19.62
N GLU A 249 2.56 11.08 -19.42
CA GLU A 249 2.35 12.19 -20.37
C GLU A 249 3.64 12.98 -20.68
N LYS A 250 4.60 12.98 -19.74
CA LYS A 250 5.90 13.69 -19.85
C LYS A 250 7.05 12.77 -20.26
N SER A 251 6.79 11.45 -20.42
CA SER A 251 7.85 10.46 -20.50
C SER A 251 8.03 9.89 -21.90
N ALA A 252 9.29 9.72 -22.32
CA ALA A 252 9.66 8.98 -23.52
C ALA A 252 9.76 7.44 -23.27
N GLY A 253 9.81 7.01 -22.01
CA GLY A 253 9.97 5.60 -21.62
C GLY A 253 10.12 5.40 -20.12
N PRO A 254 10.44 4.17 -19.65
CA PRO A 254 10.47 3.85 -18.22
C PRO A 254 11.44 4.69 -17.39
N GLY A 255 12.59 5.06 -17.92
CA GLY A 255 13.59 5.86 -17.20
C GLY A 255 13.09 7.26 -16.89
N SER A 256 12.56 7.97 -17.90
CA SER A 256 11.98 9.30 -17.70
C SER A 256 10.67 9.23 -16.90
N LEU A 257 9.90 8.13 -17.03
CA LEU A 257 8.72 7.92 -16.20
C LEU A 257 9.07 7.89 -14.71
N GLN A 258 10.11 7.16 -14.31
CA GLN A 258 10.53 7.11 -12.92
C GLN A 258 10.92 8.49 -12.39
N MET A 259 11.64 9.27 -13.17
CA MET A 259 12.01 10.65 -12.81
C MET A 259 10.77 11.54 -12.67
N HIS A 260 9.91 11.56 -13.68
CA HIS A 260 8.71 12.39 -13.67
C HIS A 260 7.67 11.96 -12.63
N PHE A 261 7.66 10.68 -12.24
CA PHE A 261 6.79 10.20 -11.16
C PHE A 261 7.09 10.90 -9.83
N LEU A 262 8.38 11.05 -9.49
CA LEU A 262 8.80 11.77 -8.28
C LEU A 262 8.45 13.27 -8.38
N ASP A 263 8.69 13.88 -9.54
CA ASP A 263 8.31 15.28 -9.78
C ASP A 263 6.80 15.50 -9.66
N CYS A 264 5.98 14.57 -10.17
CA CYS A 264 4.53 14.63 -10.07
C CYS A 264 4.06 14.47 -8.63
N LEU A 265 4.64 13.56 -7.84
CA LEU A 265 4.33 13.44 -6.41
C LEU A 265 4.64 14.73 -5.65
N TYR A 266 5.77 15.37 -5.94
CA TYR A 266 6.19 16.61 -5.29
C TYR A 266 5.27 17.79 -5.64
N ASN A 267 4.90 17.93 -6.93
CA ASN A 267 4.14 19.05 -7.44
C ASN A 267 2.61 18.82 -7.47
N MET A 268 2.12 17.71 -6.92
CA MET A 268 0.70 17.35 -6.95
C MET A 268 -0.19 18.47 -6.43
N SER A 269 -1.16 18.89 -7.24
CA SER A 269 -2.14 19.93 -6.92
C SER A 269 -3.55 19.35 -6.77
N ALA A 270 -4.43 20.09 -6.08
CA ALA A 270 -5.84 19.71 -5.92
C ALA A 270 -6.56 19.60 -7.27
N VAL A 271 -6.22 20.46 -8.23
CA VAL A 271 -6.83 20.44 -9.57
C VAL A 271 -6.50 19.17 -10.32
N GLU A 272 -5.22 18.76 -10.32
CA GLU A 272 -4.77 17.53 -10.99
C GLU A 272 -5.41 16.28 -10.37
N ILE A 273 -5.58 16.25 -9.05
CA ILE A 273 -6.30 15.16 -8.38
C ILE A 273 -7.77 15.17 -8.81
N GLN A 274 -8.43 16.33 -8.78
CA GLN A 274 -9.85 16.43 -9.11
C GLN A 274 -10.16 16.04 -10.56
N GLU A 275 -9.31 16.38 -11.51
CA GLU A 275 -9.50 16.07 -12.92
C GLU A 275 -9.28 14.59 -13.26
N ARG A 276 -8.48 13.89 -12.44
CA ARG A 276 -8.00 12.52 -12.76
C ARG A 276 -8.56 11.45 -11.84
N LEU A 277 -9.12 11.79 -10.67
CA LEU A 277 -9.59 10.83 -9.70
C LEU A 277 -10.66 9.89 -10.26
N ARG A 278 -10.40 8.58 -10.22
CA ARG A 278 -11.32 7.52 -10.64
C ARG A 278 -11.46 6.49 -9.53
N VAL A 279 -12.38 6.75 -8.63
CA VAL A 279 -12.74 5.88 -7.50
C VAL A 279 -14.20 5.48 -7.61
N GLU A 280 -14.51 4.19 -7.43
CA GLU A 280 -15.85 3.61 -7.43
C GLU A 280 -16.04 2.71 -6.19
N VAL A 281 -17.20 2.73 -5.57
CA VAL A 281 -17.61 1.86 -4.45
C VAL A 281 -18.59 0.81 -4.91
#